data_b1b2b116d66fb09d74f8266d8bf03589
#
_entry.id   b1b2b116d66fb09d74f8266d8bf03589
#
_cell.length_a   1.000
_cell.length_b   1.000
_cell.length_c   1.000
_cell.angle_alpha   90.00
_cell.angle_beta   90.00
_cell.angle_gamma   90.00
#
_symmetry.space_group_name_H-M   'P 1'
#
loop_
_entity.id
_entity.type
_entity.pdbx_description
1 polymer ?
#
loop_
_entity_poly.entity_id
_entity_poly.type
_entity_poly.pdbx_seq_one_letter_code
_entity_poly.pdbx_strand_id
1 'polypeptide(L)'
;GKKATAKSPVGVLSVGDVVYAQPLSNSGNEYRLRQPPKVQGGMVVMDPHTGRVLAMVGGFSYAQSEFNRSTQAMRQPGSSFKPFIYAAALDNGYTPASVILDAPIEVVSGGQVWKPQNYGGGSAGPSTLRLGIEKSRNLMTVRLAQDMGMNLVAEYAERFGIYDKMPPLLAMSLGSGETTVMRMVSAYSVIANGGKQIKPTLIDRIQDRYGKTIFRHEERACEGCNATSWQNQDEPVIVDNREQVLDPMTAYQTTSMLEGVVQRGTAAGKIKVDLPVAGKTGTTNDEKDAWFVGYTPDMVAGLYIGFDSPAPLGRGGTGGSLSAPIFGEFIADAVKHMEPSKFIVPAGMNFVAVNRKTGMAAVEGEPDTIMEAFKPGTGPASSFS
;
A
#
# COMPACT_ATOMS: atom_id res chain seq x y z
N GLY A 1 -22.09 0.77 -12.81
CA GLY A 1 -23.14 1.18 -13.73
C GLY A 1 -23.48 0.06 -14.68
N LYS A 2 -24.78 -0.19 -14.95
CA LYS A 2 -25.19 -1.11 -16.00
C LYS A 2 -24.52 -0.64 -17.30
N LYS A 3 -23.75 -1.51 -17.97
CA LYS A 3 -23.38 -1.29 -19.37
C LYS A 3 -24.68 -1.16 -20.15
N ALA A 4 -25.06 0.06 -20.50
CA ALA A 4 -26.10 0.28 -21.50
C ALA A 4 -25.49 -0.16 -22.83
N THR A 5 -25.77 -1.37 -23.26
CA THR A 5 -25.54 -1.80 -24.63
C THR A 5 -26.60 -1.18 -25.50
N ALA A 6 -26.42 0.09 -25.84
CA ALA A 6 -27.22 0.69 -26.91
C ALA A 6 -26.84 -0.02 -28.21
N LYS A 7 -27.80 -0.64 -28.85
CA LYS A 7 -27.62 -1.31 -30.14
C LYS A 7 -27.38 -0.31 -31.30
N SER A 8 -27.49 0.97 -31.04
CA SER A 8 -27.37 2.07 -32.01
C SER A 8 -27.07 3.38 -31.29
N PRO A 9 -26.29 4.31 -31.87
CA PRO A 9 -26.07 5.66 -31.34
C PRO A 9 -27.36 6.42 -31.03
N VAL A 10 -28.39 6.23 -31.82
CA VAL A 10 -29.73 6.86 -31.65
C VAL A 10 -30.41 6.52 -30.31
N GLY A 11 -29.99 5.45 -29.65
CA GLY A 11 -30.48 5.09 -28.31
C GLY A 11 -29.87 5.88 -27.17
N VAL A 12 -28.80 6.66 -27.42
CA VAL A 12 -28.02 7.42 -26.42
C VAL A 12 -27.71 8.86 -26.82
N LEU A 13 -27.83 9.20 -28.12
CA LEU A 13 -27.51 10.51 -28.65
C LEU A 13 -28.66 11.00 -29.54
N SER A 14 -28.85 12.31 -29.52
CA SER A 14 -29.76 13.02 -30.43
C SER A 14 -28.98 13.86 -31.44
N VAL A 15 -29.54 14.09 -32.59
CA VAL A 15 -28.97 15.01 -33.58
C VAL A 15 -28.85 16.41 -32.97
N GLY A 16 -27.63 16.97 -32.97
CA GLY A 16 -27.36 18.26 -32.36
C GLY A 16 -26.63 18.15 -31.02
N ASP A 17 -26.48 16.95 -30.42
CA ASP A 17 -25.70 16.75 -29.20
C ASP A 17 -24.21 17.01 -29.46
N VAL A 18 -23.60 17.79 -28.59
CA VAL A 18 -22.12 17.98 -28.54
C VAL A 18 -21.54 16.98 -27.57
N VAL A 19 -20.66 16.10 -28.06
CA VAL A 19 -20.12 14.98 -27.29
C VAL A 19 -18.62 14.88 -27.39
N TYR A 20 -17.99 14.30 -26.38
CA TYR A 20 -16.58 13.92 -26.45
C TYR A 20 -16.46 12.57 -27.18
N ALA A 21 -15.65 12.54 -28.21
CA ALA A 21 -15.37 11.35 -29.00
C ALA A 21 -13.87 11.10 -29.08
N GLN A 22 -13.46 9.87 -28.80
CA GLN A 22 -12.08 9.44 -28.93
C GLN A 22 -11.94 8.56 -30.17
N PRO A 23 -11.03 8.88 -31.13
CA PRO A 23 -10.77 8.01 -32.26
C PRO A 23 -10.23 6.67 -31.76
N LEU A 24 -10.68 5.57 -32.34
CA LEU A 24 -10.21 4.20 -32.04
C LEU A 24 -9.00 3.80 -32.90
N SER A 25 -8.82 4.44 -34.04
CA SER A 25 -7.69 4.22 -34.96
C SER A 25 -7.31 5.51 -35.66
N ASN A 26 -6.11 5.54 -36.21
CA ASN A 26 -5.63 6.67 -37.04
C ASN A 26 -6.40 6.81 -38.37
N SER A 27 -7.23 5.83 -38.74
CA SER A 27 -8.06 5.87 -39.95
C SER A 27 -9.27 6.80 -39.85
N GLY A 28 -9.60 7.29 -38.68
CA GLY A 28 -10.52 8.41 -38.47
C GLY A 28 -12.01 8.12 -38.57
N ASN A 29 -12.45 6.90 -38.86
CA ASN A 29 -13.86 6.58 -39.09
C ASN A 29 -14.57 5.88 -37.91
N GLU A 30 -13.82 5.47 -36.89
CA GLU A 30 -14.37 4.82 -35.71
C GLU A 30 -14.07 5.63 -34.46
N TYR A 31 -15.10 5.91 -33.66
CA TYR A 31 -15.01 6.71 -32.46
C TYR A 31 -15.67 6.01 -31.28
N ARG A 32 -15.11 6.21 -30.10
CA ARG A 32 -15.70 5.83 -28.82
C ARG A 32 -16.26 7.08 -28.16
N LEU A 33 -17.55 7.01 -27.77
CA LEU A 33 -18.14 8.05 -26.94
C LEU A 33 -17.43 8.13 -25.61
N ARG A 34 -17.05 9.34 -25.18
CA ARG A 34 -16.45 9.63 -23.91
C ARG A 34 -17.28 10.60 -23.12
N GLN A 35 -17.17 10.55 -21.80
CA GLN A 35 -17.73 11.53 -20.88
C GLN A 35 -16.66 11.90 -19.86
N PRO A 36 -16.62 13.18 -19.38
CA PRO A 36 -15.83 13.50 -18.20
C PRO A 36 -16.26 12.58 -17.04
N PRO A 37 -15.31 11.93 -16.36
CA PRO A 37 -15.64 11.04 -15.27
C PRO A 37 -16.22 11.83 -14.10
N LYS A 38 -17.28 11.31 -13.48
CA LYS A 38 -17.77 11.81 -12.18
C LYS A 38 -16.91 11.27 -11.03
N VAL A 39 -16.32 10.11 -11.24
CA VAL A 39 -15.35 9.52 -10.31
C VAL A 39 -14.02 10.25 -10.45
N GLN A 40 -13.41 10.54 -9.33
CA GLN A 40 -12.11 11.20 -9.23
C GLN A 40 -11.12 10.26 -8.54
N GLY A 41 -9.90 10.72 -8.36
CA GLY A 41 -8.87 10.00 -7.65
C GLY A 41 -7.60 10.83 -7.49
N GLY A 42 -6.68 10.29 -6.77
CA GLY A 42 -5.35 10.85 -6.63
C GLY A 42 -4.31 9.74 -6.63
N MET A 43 -3.12 10.05 -7.12
CA MET A 43 -1.97 9.14 -7.13
C MET A 43 -0.71 9.90 -6.74
N VAL A 44 0.14 9.25 -5.95
CA VAL A 44 1.49 9.74 -5.61
C VAL A 44 2.48 8.62 -5.88
N VAL A 45 3.61 8.98 -6.46
CA VAL A 45 4.76 8.10 -6.67
C VAL A 45 5.96 8.73 -5.99
N MET A 46 6.69 7.95 -5.20
CA MET A 46 7.79 8.43 -4.36
C MET A 46 8.98 7.48 -4.40
N ASP A 47 10.18 8.03 -4.36
CA ASP A 47 11.39 7.30 -4.05
C ASP A 47 11.44 7.03 -2.53
N PRO A 48 11.39 5.75 -2.08
CA PRO A 48 11.36 5.41 -0.65
C PRO A 48 12.69 5.73 0.08
N HIS A 49 13.78 5.92 -0.65
CA HIS A 49 15.09 6.15 -0.06
C HIS A 49 15.38 7.63 0.18
N THR A 50 14.78 8.50 -0.62
CA THR A 50 15.01 9.95 -0.55
C THR A 50 13.78 10.76 -0.17
N GLY A 51 12.56 10.23 -0.35
CA GLY A 51 11.31 10.95 -0.15
C GLY A 51 10.94 11.87 -1.32
N ARG A 52 11.69 11.82 -2.42
CA ARG A 52 11.36 12.58 -3.63
C ARG A 52 10.04 12.12 -4.20
N VAL A 53 9.11 13.03 -4.38
CA VAL A 53 7.88 12.79 -5.12
C VAL A 53 8.21 12.80 -6.61
N LEU A 54 8.17 11.62 -7.24
CA LEU A 54 8.54 11.42 -8.64
C LEU A 54 7.39 11.77 -9.58
N ALA A 55 6.15 11.51 -9.15
CA ALA A 55 4.94 11.87 -9.87
C ALA A 55 3.77 12.07 -8.92
N MET A 56 2.86 12.97 -9.28
CA MET A 56 1.64 13.23 -8.53
C MET A 56 0.50 13.61 -9.47
N VAL A 57 -0.65 12.97 -9.28
CA VAL A 57 -1.88 13.26 -10.00
C VAL A 57 -2.98 13.53 -8.97
N GLY A 58 -3.57 14.72 -9.00
CA GLY A 58 -4.59 15.16 -8.04
C GLY A 58 -6.03 15.09 -8.53
N GLY A 59 -6.27 14.62 -9.75
CA GLY A 59 -7.60 14.51 -10.34
C GLY A 59 -7.57 14.36 -11.86
N PHE A 60 -8.73 14.32 -12.48
CA PHE A 60 -8.86 14.12 -13.92
C PHE A 60 -8.38 15.31 -14.76
N SER A 61 -8.70 16.53 -14.34
CA SER A 61 -8.34 17.75 -15.07
C SER A 61 -8.23 18.95 -14.12
N TYR A 62 -7.07 19.62 -14.16
CA TYR A 62 -6.84 20.86 -13.41
C TYR A 62 -7.84 21.97 -13.78
N ALA A 63 -8.15 22.11 -15.08
CA ALA A 63 -9.12 23.12 -15.56
C ALA A 63 -10.54 22.88 -15.03
N GLN A 64 -10.90 21.65 -14.66
CA GLN A 64 -12.20 21.33 -14.06
C GLN A 64 -12.19 21.45 -12.52
N SER A 65 -11.06 21.18 -11.90
CA SER A 65 -10.90 21.23 -10.45
C SER A 65 -9.42 21.36 -10.07
N GLU A 66 -9.08 22.44 -9.39
CA GLU A 66 -7.73 22.68 -8.84
C GLU A 66 -7.48 21.89 -7.55
N PHE A 67 -8.52 21.28 -6.99
CA PHE A 67 -8.42 20.50 -5.76
C PHE A 67 -7.54 19.26 -5.97
N ASN A 68 -6.38 19.26 -5.32
CA ASN A 68 -5.42 18.16 -5.40
C ASN A 68 -5.80 17.03 -4.42
N ARG A 69 -6.39 15.97 -4.94
CA ARG A 69 -6.88 14.85 -4.13
C ARG A 69 -5.78 13.98 -3.54
N SER A 70 -4.56 14.13 -4.03
CA SER A 70 -3.41 13.40 -3.47
C SER A 70 -2.93 13.97 -2.13
N THR A 71 -3.13 15.27 -1.91
CA THR A 71 -2.61 15.99 -0.73
C THR A 71 -3.69 16.65 0.11
N GLN A 72 -4.86 16.95 -0.47
CA GLN A 72 -5.91 17.73 0.18
C GLN A 72 -7.15 16.87 0.52
N ALA A 73 -7.43 15.81 -0.23
CA ALA A 73 -8.56 14.95 0.06
C ALA A 73 -8.27 14.04 1.27
N MET A 74 -9.06 14.20 2.30
CA MET A 74 -9.08 13.32 3.47
C MET A 74 -10.00 12.14 3.16
N ARG A 75 -9.45 10.94 3.08
CA ARG A 75 -10.16 9.71 2.68
C ARG A 75 -9.82 8.56 3.62
N GLN A 76 -10.79 7.68 3.83
CA GLN A 76 -10.58 6.48 4.62
C GLN A 76 -9.71 5.48 3.83
N PRO A 77 -8.54 5.06 4.34
CA PRO A 77 -7.68 4.10 3.63
C PRO A 77 -8.25 2.67 3.65
N GLY A 78 -9.20 2.38 4.53
CA GLY A 78 -9.75 1.04 4.69
C GLY A 78 -8.64 0.00 4.95
N SER A 79 -8.75 -1.16 4.33
CA SER A 79 -7.79 -2.25 4.52
C SER A 79 -6.35 -1.95 4.10
N SER A 80 -6.06 -0.83 3.42
CA SER A 80 -4.67 -0.43 3.17
C SER A 80 -3.95 0.07 4.43
N PHE A 81 -4.68 0.32 5.52
CA PHE A 81 -4.11 0.61 6.83
C PHE A 81 -3.58 -0.63 7.58
N LYS A 82 -4.06 -1.82 7.27
CA LYS A 82 -3.72 -3.06 7.99
C LYS A 82 -2.22 -3.38 8.10
N PRO A 83 -1.36 -3.14 7.09
CA PRO A 83 0.07 -3.43 7.20
C PRO A 83 0.74 -2.82 8.43
N PHE A 84 0.30 -1.66 8.90
CA PHE A 84 0.85 -0.99 10.07
C PHE A 84 0.49 -1.69 11.38
N ILE A 85 -0.69 -2.28 11.47
CA ILE A 85 -1.11 -3.12 12.59
C ILE A 85 -0.30 -4.41 12.62
N TYR A 86 -0.12 -5.04 11.46
CA TYR A 86 0.67 -6.25 11.34
C TYR A 86 2.15 -5.99 11.61
N ALA A 87 2.69 -4.84 11.16
CA ALA A 87 4.05 -4.43 11.52
C ALA A 87 4.20 -4.21 13.03
N ALA A 88 3.23 -3.55 13.68
CA ALA A 88 3.21 -3.40 15.13
C ALA A 88 3.20 -4.77 15.85
N ALA A 89 2.41 -5.74 15.36
CA ALA A 89 2.39 -7.08 15.92
C ALA A 89 3.74 -7.80 15.78
N LEU A 90 4.33 -7.78 14.58
CA LEU A 90 5.64 -8.39 14.31
C LEU A 90 6.76 -7.77 15.14
N ASP A 91 6.65 -6.48 15.46
CA ASP A 91 7.60 -5.77 16.29
C ASP A 91 7.43 -6.09 17.79
N ASN A 92 6.25 -6.59 18.17
CA ASN A 92 5.87 -6.91 19.53
C ASN A 92 5.66 -8.42 19.78
N GLY A 93 6.48 -9.26 19.15
CA GLY A 93 6.61 -10.69 19.48
C GLY A 93 5.79 -11.66 18.63
N TYR A 94 4.94 -11.16 17.72
CA TYR A 94 4.29 -12.03 16.74
C TYR A 94 5.25 -12.38 15.60
N THR A 95 4.95 -13.47 14.91
CA THR A 95 5.64 -13.88 13.68
C THR A 95 4.64 -13.97 12.52
N PRO A 96 5.08 -13.99 11.28
CA PRO A 96 4.16 -14.23 10.15
C PRO A 96 3.39 -15.56 10.25
N ALA A 97 3.96 -16.54 10.99
CA ALA A 97 3.34 -17.85 11.25
C ALA A 97 2.44 -17.87 12.50
N SER A 98 2.40 -16.81 13.31
CA SER A 98 1.50 -16.72 14.45
C SER A 98 0.05 -16.89 14.03
N VAL A 99 -0.72 -17.68 14.79
CA VAL A 99 -2.10 -18.05 14.47
C VAL A 99 -3.08 -17.16 15.23
N ILE A 100 -4.01 -16.55 14.51
CA ILE A 100 -5.12 -15.75 15.04
C ILE A 100 -6.44 -16.35 14.55
N LEU A 101 -7.46 -16.32 15.41
CA LEU A 101 -8.77 -16.87 15.10
C LEU A 101 -9.56 -15.93 14.16
N ASP A 102 -9.84 -16.39 12.93
CA ASP A 102 -10.80 -15.75 12.01
C ASP A 102 -12.21 -16.27 12.32
N ALA A 103 -12.90 -15.65 13.26
CA ALA A 103 -14.25 -15.99 13.69
C ALA A 103 -15.02 -14.72 14.10
N PRO A 104 -16.35 -14.74 14.09
CA PRO A 104 -17.16 -13.62 14.52
C PRO A 104 -16.72 -13.05 15.87
N ILE A 105 -16.80 -11.75 16.02
CA ILE A 105 -16.46 -11.00 17.23
C ILE A 105 -17.49 -9.91 17.46
N GLU A 106 -17.85 -9.69 18.71
CA GLU A 106 -18.68 -8.58 19.13
C GLU A 106 -17.86 -7.66 20.03
N VAL A 107 -17.87 -6.38 19.73
CA VAL A 107 -17.17 -5.34 20.49
C VAL A 107 -18.19 -4.39 21.08
N VAL A 108 -18.21 -4.29 22.40
CA VAL A 108 -19.07 -3.35 23.11
C VAL A 108 -18.28 -2.08 23.40
N SER A 109 -18.74 -0.95 22.89
CA SER A 109 -18.13 0.35 23.13
C SER A 109 -19.22 1.41 23.28
N GLY A 110 -19.20 2.15 24.41
CA GLY A 110 -20.19 3.21 24.67
C GLY A 110 -21.63 2.74 24.68
N GLY A 111 -21.89 1.48 25.09
CA GLY A 111 -23.23 0.89 25.10
C GLY A 111 -23.75 0.43 23.73
N GLN A 112 -22.95 0.55 22.68
CA GLN A 112 -23.26 0.03 21.36
C GLN A 112 -22.46 -1.24 21.07
N VAL A 113 -23.10 -2.20 20.39
CA VAL A 113 -22.46 -3.45 19.97
C VAL A 113 -22.06 -3.33 18.50
N TRP A 114 -20.75 -3.36 18.24
CA TRP A 114 -20.21 -3.39 16.91
C TRP A 114 -19.83 -4.83 16.52
N LYS A 115 -20.31 -5.29 15.36
CA LYS A 115 -20.09 -6.65 14.82
C LYS A 115 -19.39 -6.53 13.46
N PRO A 116 -18.05 -6.43 13.43
CA PRO A 116 -17.33 -6.41 12.16
C PRO A 116 -17.53 -7.72 11.40
N GLN A 117 -17.40 -7.65 10.07
CA GLN A 117 -17.50 -8.82 9.19
C GLN A 117 -16.34 -8.81 8.20
N ASN A 118 -15.96 -10.00 7.74
CA ASN A 118 -15.06 -10.11 6.58
C ASN A 118 -15.78 -9.67 5.31
N TYR A 119 -15.03 -9.09 4.36
CA TYR A 119 -15.58 -8.79 3.04
C TYR A 119 -16.06 -10.08 2.36
N GLY A 120 -17.30 -10.07 1.87
CA GLY A 120 -17.96 -11.26 1.33
C GLY A 120 -18.49 -12.25 2.38
N GLY A 121 -18.36 -11.93 3.66
CA GLY A 121 -18.82 -12.78 4.76
C GLY A 121 -17.88 -13.97 5.08
N GLY A 122 -18.34 -14.83 5.96
CA GLY A 122 -17.64 -16.06 6.35
C GLY A 122 -16.41 -15.85 7.22
N SER A 123 -15.89 -16.95 7.75
CA SER A 123 -14.70 -17.04 8.59
C SER A 123 -13.90 -18.29 8.23
N ALA A 124 -12.59 -18.28 8.49
CA ALA A 124 -11.68 -19.36 8.13
C ALA A 124 -11.18 -20.17 9.35
N GLY A 125 -11.58 -19.78 10.58
CA GLY A 125 -11.04 -20.37 11.80
C GLY A 125 -9.61 -19.93 12.09
N PRO A 126 -8.83 -20.75 12.84
CA PRO A 126 -7.43 -20.45 13.12
C PRO A 126 -6.63 -20.27 11.81
N SER A 127 -5.95 -19.15 11.67
CA SER A 127 -5.25 -18.78 10.45
C SER A 127 -3.98 -17.98 10.77
N THR A 128 -2.95 -18.12 9.96
CA THR A 128 -1.69 -17.40 10.16
C THR A 128 -1.84 -15.90 9.91
N LEU A 129 -1.00 -15.09 10.55
CA LEU A 129 -0.90 -13.65 10.26
C LEU A 129 -0.69 -13.39 8.77
N ARG A 130 0.21 -14.15 8.12
CA ARG A 130 0.43 -14.08 6.68
C ARG A 130 -0.88 -14.25 5.90
N LEU A 131 -1.63 -15.31 6.17
CA LEU A 131 -2.91 -15.55 5.49
C LEU A 131 -3.92 -14.45 5.77
N GLY A 132 -3.94 -13.93 6.99
CA GLY A 132 -4.79 -12.82 7.41
C GLY A 132 -4.59 -11.56 6.58
N ILE A 133 -3.33 -11.16 6.37
CA ILE A 133 -3.03 -9.96 5.55
C ILE A 133 -3.19 -10.24 4.05
N GLU A 134 -2.76 -11.42 3.55
CA GLU A 134 -2.92 -11.81 2.15
C GLU A 134 -4.39 -11.81 1.71
N LYS A 135 -5.28 -12.30 2.56
CA LYS A 135 -6.73 -12.36 2.32
C LYS A 135 -7.48 -11.15 2.90
N SER A 136 -6.77 -10.23 3.52
CA SER A 136 -7.35 -8.99 4.10
C SER A 136 -8.48 -9.26 5.10
N ARG A 137 -8.31 -10.25 6.01
CA ARG A 137 -9.33 -10.67 6.97
C ARG A 137 -9.57 -9.59 8.03
N ASN A 138 -10.80 -9.09 8.11
CA ASN A 138 -11.18 -8.05 9.06
C ASN A 138 -11.21 -8.58 10.49
N LEU A 139 -11.80 -9.77 10.69
CA LEU A 139 -12.00 -10.35 12.03
C LEU A 139 -10.65 -10.64 12.70
N MET A 140 -9.68 -11.17 11.95
CA MET A 140 -8.32 -11.38 12.45
C MET A 140 -7.64 -10.05 12.81
N THR A 141 -7.79 -9.03 11.97
CA THR A 141 -7.19 -7.70 12.22
C THR A 141 -7.74 -7.06 13.49
N VAL A 142 -9.06 -7.13 13.70
CA VAL A 142 -9.70 -6.59 14.90
C VAL A 142 -9.23 -7.34 16.16
N ARG A 143 -9.15 -8.68 16.13
CA ARG A 143 -8.62 -9.47 17.25
C ARG A 143 -7.17 -9.14 17.55
N LEU A 144 -6.33 -9.05 16.52
CA LEU A 144 -4.93 -8.71 16.65
C LEU A 144 -4.75 -7.32 17.30
N ALA A 145 -5.52 -6.33 16.82
CA ALA A 145 -5.51 -4.98 17.39
C ALA A 145 -6.05 -4.94 18.83
N GLN A 146 -7.04 -5.76 19.15
CA GLN A 146 -7.58 -5.89 20.50
C GLN A 146 -6.57 -6.53 21.46
N ASP A 147 -5.86 -7.56 21.01
CA ASP A 147 -4.85 -8.28 21.79
C ASP A 147 -3.65 -7.40 22.11
N MET A 148 -3.14 -6.65 21.12
CA MET A 148 -2.06 -5.68 21.32
C MET A 148 -2.47 -4.43 22.10
N GLY A 149 -3.74 -4.10 22.07
CA GLY A 149 -4.27 -2.82 22.58
C GLY A 149 -4.18 -1.69 21.56
N MET A 150 -5.27 -0.94 21.43
CA MET A 150 -5.39 0.15 20.44
C MET A 150 -4.48 1.34 20.70
N ASN A 151 -3.97 1.52 21.92
CA ASN A 151 -2.97 2.57 22.21
C ASN A 151 -1.66 2.30 21.46
N LEU A 152 -1.21 1.04 21.40
CA LEU A 152 -0.02 0.65 20.64
C LEU A 152 -0.26 0.86 19.12
N VAL A 153 -1.43 0.46 18.63
CA VAL A 153 -1.79 0.68 17.22
C VAL A 153 -1.79 2.16 16.86
N ALA A 154 -2.32 3.02 17.76
CA ALA A 154 -2.33 4.46 17.56
C ALA A 154 -0.91 5.04 17.53
N GLU A 155 -0.05 4.61 18.44
CA GLU A 155 1.37 5.01 18.48
C GLU A 155 2.08 4.70 17.16
N TYR A 156 1.91 3.49 16.61
CA TYR A 156 2.50 3.14 15.32
C TYR A 156 1.93 3.98 14.18
N ALA A 157 0.62 4.20 14.14
CA ALA A 157 -0.01 5.02 13.10
C ALA A 157 0.49 6.48 13.11
N GLU A 158 0.72 7.05 14.29
CA GLU A 158 1.30 8.38 14.50
C GLU A 158 2.79 8.39 14.14
N ARG A 159 3.55 7.39 14.57
CA ARG A 159 4.98 7.21 14.26
C ARG A 159 5.24 7.11 12.76
N PHE A 160 4.36 6.44 12.02
CA PHE A 160 4.41 6.37 10.56
C PHE A 160 3.89 7.64 9.85
N GLY A 161 3.35 8.61 10.59
CA GLY A 161 2.84 9.87 10.06
C GLY A 161 1.51 9.75 9.31
N ILE A 162 0.78 8.65 9.49
CA ILE A 162 -0.54 8.43 8.86
C ILE A 162 -1.57 9.39 9.45
N TYR A 163 -1.55 9.54 10.77
CA TYR A 163 -2.38 10.47 11.53
C TYR A 163 -1.50 11.34 12.44
N ASP A 164 -1.91 12.57 12.71
CA ASP A 164 -1.26 13.41 13.72
C ASP A 164 -1.64 12.93 15.12
N LYS A 165 -2.88 12.46 15.29
CA LYS A 165 -3.39 11.81 16.50
C LYS A 165 -4.48 10.82 16.11
N MET A 166 -4.35 9.58 16.54
CA MET A 166 -5.32 8.53 16.26
C MET A 166 -6.13 8.17 17.51
N PRO A 167 -7.48 8.26 17.48
CA PRO A 167 -8.30 7.73 18.56
C PRO A 167 -8.09 6.22 18.73
N PRO A 168 -7.88 5.72 19.97
CA PRO A 168 -7.62 4.29 20.19
C PRO A 168 -8.92 3.46 20.18
N LEU A 169 -9.70 3.57 19.11
CA LEU A 169 -10.96 2.85 18.91
C LEU A 169 -10.73 1.66 17.98
N LEU A 170 -11.31 0.49 18.31
CA LEU A 170 -11.14 -0.73 17.51
C LEU A 170 -11.57 -0.58 16.04
N ALA A 171 -12.57 0.26 15.74
CA ALA A 171 -12.96 0.54 14.36
C ALA A 171 -11.81 1.14 13.53
N MET A 172 -10.89 1.90 14.15
CA MET A 172 -9.71 2.46 13.50
C MET A 172 -8.78 1.38 12.95
N SER A 173 -8.80 0.16 13.52
CA SER A 173 -8.01 -0.97 13.01
C SER A 173 -8.38 -1.40 11.60
N LEU A 174 -9.56 -1.05 11.14
CA LEU A 174 -10.01 -1.30 9.76
C LEU A 174 -9.84 -0.11 8.81
N GLY A 175 -9.11 0.93 9.26
CA GLY A 175 -8.82 2.13 8.46
C GLY A 175 -10.04 3.04 8.28
N SER A 176 -10.86 3.20 9.32
CA SER A 176 -12.02 4.10 9.32
C SER A 176 -11.65 5.57 9.51
N GLY A 177 -10.43 5.87 9.95
CA GLY A 177 -9.93 7.24 10.01
C GLY A 177 -9.56 7.78 8.64
N GLU A 178 -9.60 9.09 8.48
CA GLU A 178 -9.30 9.75 7.21
C GLU A 178 -7.85 10.23 7.15
N THR A 179 -7.22 10.06 6.00
CA THR A 179 -5.85 10.49 5.71
C THR A 179 -5.69 10.82 4.22
N THR A 180 -4.51 11.25 3.80
CA THR A 180 -4.23 11.56 2.39
C THR A 180 -3.44 10.46 1.70
N VAL A 181 -3.47 10.44 0.35
CA VAL A 181 -2.61 9.54 -0.44
C VAL A 181 -1.14 9.77 -0.13
N MET A 182 -0.73 11.03 -0.02
CA MET A 182 0.66 11.40 0.30
C MET A 182 1.12 10.78 1.63
N ARG A 183 0.32 10.87 2.70
CA ARG A 183 0.64 10.27 4.00
C ARG A 183 0.73 8.75 3.93
N MET A 184 -0.18 8.11 3.20
CA MET A 184 -0.15 6.65 3.03
C MET A 184 1.09 6.20 2.24
N VAL A 185 1.45 6.89 1.16
CA VAL A 185 2.66 6.60 0.38
C VAL A 185 3.91 6.80 1.22
N SER A 186 3.98 7.89 2.01
CA SER A 186 5.09 8.13 2.93
C SER A 186 5.23 7.02 3.98
N ALA A 187 4.12 6.56 4.57
CA ALA A 187 4.12 5.48 5.54
C ALA A 187 4.57 4.13 4.94
N TYR A 188 4.11 3.81 3.72
CA TYR A 188 4.59 2.62 3.01
C TYR A 188 6.07 2.73 2.61
N SER A 189 6.56 3.94 2.33
CA SER A 189 7.98 4.18 2.05
C SER A 189 8.87 3.83 3.25
N VAL A 190 8.38 4.03 4.48
CA VAL A 190 9.08 3.59 5.69
C VAL A 190 9.25 2.07 5.72
N ILE A 191 8.22 1.31 5.34
CA ILE A 191 8.35 -0.16 5.25
C ILE A 191 9.32 -0.54 4.13
N ALA A 192 9.17 0.08 2.95
CA ALA A 192 9.96 -0.22 1.76
C ALA A 192 11.46 0.06 1.94
N ASN A 193 11.83 1.06 2.74
CA ASN A 193 13.22 1.46 2.97
C ASN A 193 13.90 0.80 4.20
N GLY A 194 13.27 -0.22 4.80
CA GLY A 194 13.81 -0.92 5.96
C GLY A 194 13.54 -0.23 7.29
N GLY A 195 12.49 0.57 7.39
CA GLY A 195 11.99 1.14 8.64
C GLY A 195 12.51 2.53 9.00
N LYS A 196 13.13 3.24 8.07
CA LYS A 196 13.63 4.59 8.31
C LYS A 196 12.60 5.66 8.00
N GLN A 197 12.53 6.67 8.87
CA GLN A 197 11.68 7.83 8.68
C GLN A 197 11.95 8.51 7.34
N ILE A 198 10.89 8.88 6.64
CA ILE A 198 10.97 9.58 5.35
C ILE A 198 10.13 10.87 5.38
N LYS A 199 10.65 11.90 4.74
CA LYS A 199 9.93 13.16 4.55
C LYS A 199 9.69 13.35 3.05
N PRO A 200 8.43 13.44 2.60
CA PRO A 200 8.15 13.68 1.19
C PRO A 200 8.59 15.08 0.77
N THR A 201 9.14 15.19 -0.43
CA THR A 201 9.54 16.47 -1.00
C THR A 201 9.25 16.57 -2.50
N LEU A 202 8.87 17.77 -2.93
CA LEU A 202 8.80 18.18 -4.33
C LEU A 202 10.00 19.08 -4.72
N ILE A 203 10.81 19.48 -3.73
CA ILE A 203 11.94 20.40 -3.91
C ILE A 203 13.20 19.75 -3.37
N ASP A 204 14.12 19.44 -4.25
CA ASP A 204 15.41 18.86 -3.87
C ASP A 204 16.37 19.90 -3.31
N ARG A 205 16.42 21.06 -3.98
CA ARG A 205 17.40 22.09 -3.68
C ARG A 205 16.89 23.46 -4.12
N ILE A 206 17.22 24.48 -3.31
CA ILE A 206 17.02 25.88 -3.66
C ILE A 206 18.40 26.55 -3.69
N GLN A 207 18.67 27.30 -4.73
CA GLN A 207 19.90 28.09 -4.89
C GLN A 207 19.56 29.57 -5.07
N ASP A 208 20.43 30.43 -4.56
CA ASP A 208 20.34 31.86 -4.86
C ASP A 208 20.81 32.14 -6.28
N ARG A 209 20.72 33.44 -6.70
CA ARG A 209 21.14 33.90 -8.02
C ARG A 209 22.63 33.70 -8.34
N TYR A 210 23.45 33.43 -7.33
CA TYR A 210 24.89 33.20 -7.46
C TYR A 210 25.27 31.72 -7.45
N GLY A 211 24.27 30.80 -7.39
CA GLY A 211 24.47 29.37 -7.36
C GLY A 211 24.74 28.79 -5.96
N LYS A 212 24.73 29.63 -4.91
CA LYS A 212 24.86 29.13 -3.54
C LYS A 212 23.62 28.42 -3.11
N THR A 213 23.77 27.16 -2.65
CA THR A 213 22.67 26.37 -2.10
C THR A 213 22.25 26.95 -0.76
N ILE A 214 20.96 27.34 -0.65
CA ILE A 214 20.33 27.88 0.56
C ILE A 214 19.38 26.84 1.23
N PHE A 215 18.96 25.82 0.47
CA PHE A 215 18.21 24.68 0.97
C PHE A 215 18.61 23.44 0.19
N ARG A 216 18.72 22.31 0.89
CA ARG A 216 18.88 20.97 0.33
C ARG A 216 18.02 20.00 1.14
N HIS A 217 17.20 19.20 0.46
CA HIS A 217 16.38 18.17 1.10
C HIS A 217 17.22 16.99 1.58
N GLU A 218 18.13 16.51 0.73
CA GLU A 218 19.03 15.41 1.08
C GLU A 218 20.20 15.94 1.92
N GLU A 219 20.17 15.61 3.21
CA GLU A 219 21.17 16.05 4.20
C GLU A 219 22.16 14.94 4.57
N ARG A 220 22.01 13.71 4.04
CA ARG A 220 22.93 12.63 4.33
C ARG A 220 24.33 12.95 3.80
N ALA A 221 25.32 12.84 4.66
CA ALA A 221 26.70 13.02 4.25
C ALA A 221 27.16 11.84 3.39
N CYS A 222 27.88 12.12 2.33
CA CYS A 222 28.48 11.10 1.49
C CYS A 222 30.00 11.27 1.50
N GLU A 223 30.69 10.37 2.15
CA GLU A 223 32.15 10.31 2.14
C GLU A 223 32.62 9.64 0.85
N GLY A 224 33.48 10.30 0.11
CA GLY A 224 34.02 9.80 -1.16
C GLY A 224 33.19 10.08 -2.42
N CYS A 225 31.95 10.63 -2.29
CA CYS A 225 31.09 10.94 -3.47
C CYS A 225 31.67 12.03 -4.39
N ASN A 226 32.59 12.85 -3.91
CA ASN A 226 33.19 13.95 -4.69
C ASN A 226 34.56 13.59 -5.29
N ALA A 227 34.92 12.31 -5.29
CA ALA A 227 36.16 11.87 -5.92
C ALA A 227 36.11 12.15 -7.44
N THR A 228 37.11 12.86 -7.95
CA THR A 228 37.21 13.24 -9.38
C THR A 228 37.58 12.06 -10.29
N SER A 229 38.16 11.01 -9.70
CA SER A 229 38.51 9.77 -10.40
C SER A 229 38.64 8.63 -9.38
N TRP A 230 38.43 7.40 -9.84
CA TRP A 230 38.64 6.22 -9.02
C TRP A 230 40.17 5.91 -8.95
N GLN A 231 40.69 5.76 -7.75
CA GLN A 231 42.10 5.46 -7.45
C GLN A 231 42.24 4.23 -6.55
N ASN A 232 41.44 3.19 -6.75
CA ASN A 232 41.30 2.01 -5.90
C ASN A 232 40.87 2.32 -4.44
N GLN A 233 40.19 3.46 -4.23
CA GLN A 233 39.53 3.78 -2.96
C GLN A 233 38.28 2.92 -2.78
N ASP A 234 37.88 2.78 -1.51
CA ASP A 234 36.63 2.11 -1.16
C ASP A 234 35.39 2.81 -1.76
N GLU A 235 34.28 2.09 -1.85
CA GLU A 235 33.01 2.64 -2.30
C GLU A 235 32.58 3.82 -1.42
N PRO A 236 31.95 4.86 -2.01
CA PRO A 236 31.41 5.97 -1.22
C PRO A 236 30.42 5.50 -0.16
N VAL A 237 30.58 6.00 1.05
CA VAL A 237 29.69 5.66 2.18
C VAL A 237 28.70 6.79 2.40
N ILE A 238 27.40 6.48 2.30
CA ILE A 238 26.33 7.39 2.68
C ILE A 238 26.01 7.17 4.15
N VAL A 239 26.31 8.16 4.98
CA VAL A 239 25.96 8.13 6.40
C VAL A 239 24.47 8.42 6.53
N ASP A 240 23.68 7.40 6.82
CA ASP A 240 22.24 7.52 6.99
C ASP A 240 21.89 7.69 8.48
N ASN A 241 21.67 8.94 8.86
CA ASN A 241 21.32 9.37 10.22
C ASN A 241 19.80 9.54 10.43
N ARG A 242 18.95 9.09 9.48
CA ARG A 242 17.51 9.12 9.63
C ARG A 242 17.06 8.23 10.79
N GLU A 243 16.01 8.66 11.48
CA GLU A 243 15.44 7.91 12.59
C GLU A 243 14.93 6.53 12.15
N GLN A 244 15.31 5.48 12.88
CA GLN A 244 14.78 4.14 12.70
C GLN A 244 13.47 4.03 13.48
N VAL A 245 12.34 4.06 12.77
CA VAL A 245 10.98 4.04 13.36
C VAL A 245 10.32 2.67 13.34
N LEU A 246 10.89 1.73 12.60
CA LEU A 246 10.50 0.32 12.57
C LEU A 246 11.76 -0.54 12.49
N ASP A 247 11.80 -1.65 13.21
CA ASP A 247 12.90 -2.61 13.12
C ASP A 247 13.08 -3.12 11.68
N PRO A 248 14.30 -3.17 11.12
CA PRO A 248 14.52 -3.58 9.73
C PRO A 248 14.03 -5.00 9.43
N MET A 249 14.11 -5.92 10.37
CA MET A 249 13.62 -7.28 10.19
C MET A 249 12.08 -7.31 10.17
N THR A 250 11.42 -6.47 10.99
CA THR A 250 9.97 -6.26 10.93
C THR A 250 9.54 -5.68 9.59
N ALA A 251 10.26 -4.69 9.08
CA ALA A 251 9.99 -4.09 7.77
C ALA A 251 10.08 -5.16 6.65
N TYR A 252 11.11 -6.01 6.71
CA TYR A 252 11.28 -7.11 5.76
C TYR A 252 10.17 -8.17 5.87
N GLN A 253 9.81 -8.61 7.09
CA GLN A 253 8.70 -9.54 7.29
C GLN A 253 7.38 -8.98 6.76
N THR A 254 7.12 -7.69 7.02
CA THR A 254 5.94 -7.00 6.49
C THR A 254 5.96 -6.97 4.96
N THR A 255 7.10 -6.63 4.36
CA THR A 255 7.29 -6.64 2.89
C THR A 255 7.01 -8.02 2.31
N SER A 256 7.60 -9.08 2.88
CA SER A 256 7.38 -10.46 2.45
C SER A 256 5.90 -10.88 2.51
N MET A 257 5.18 -10.48 3.55
CA MET A 257 3.74 -10.73 3.63
C MET A 257 2.95 -9.93 2.58
N LEU A 258 3.37 -8.68 2.28
CA LEU A 258 2.74 -7.84 1.26
C LEU A 258 3.06 -8.29 -0.18
N GLU A 259 4.21 -8.92 -0.42
CA GLU A 259 4.45 -9.66 -1.68
C GLU A 259 3.42 -10.79 -1.84
N GLY A 260 3.11 -11.50 -0.74
CA GLY A 260 2.05 -12.51 -0.72
C GLY A 260 0.67 -11.98 -1.11
N VAL A 261 0.33 -10.74 -0.75
CA VAL A 261 -0.91 -10.08 -1.19
C VAL A 261 -0.97 -9.95 -2.71
N VAL A 262 0.15 -9.61 -3.34
CA VAL A 262 0.26 -9.45 -4.80
C VAL A 262 0.30 -10.80 -5.51
N GLN A 263 1.01 -11.77 -4.96
CA GLN A 263 1.21 -13.08 -5.57
C GLN A 263 -0.01 -14.02 -5.43
N ARG A 264 -0.64 -14.05 -4.24
CA ARG A 264 -1.64 -15.05 -3.85
C ARG A 264 -2.89 -14.46 -3.20
N GLY A 265 -2.83 -13.16 -2.85
CA GLY A 265 -3.84 -12.47 -2.07
C GLY A 265 -4.86 -11.70 -2.89
N THR A 266 -5.29 -10.55 -2.35
CA THR A 266 -6.36 -9.72 -2.91
C THR A 266 -5.96 -8.98 -4.19
N ALA A 267 -4.66 -8.88 -4.51
CA ALA A 267 -4.16 -8.29 -5.75
C ALA A 267 -3.59 -9.34 -6.74
N ALA A 268 -3.79 -10.63 -6.48
CA ALA A 268 -3.26 -11.70 -7.35
C ALA A 268 -3.73 -11.58 -8.79
N GLY A 269 -2.78 -11.67 -9.73
CA GLY A 269 -3.03 -11.57 -11.17
C GLY A 269 -3.37 -10.17 -11.69
N LYS A 270 -3.32 -9.14 -10.84
CA LYS A 270 -3.60 -7.74 -11.21
C LYS A 270 -2.36 -6.96 -11.61
N ILE A 271 -1.20 -7.35 -11.08
CA ILE A 271 0.08 -6.71 -11.30
C ILE A 271 0.98 -7.74 -12.00
N LYS A 272 1.42 -7.42 -13.22
CA LYS A 272 2.17 -8.33 -14.09
C LYS A 272 3.48 -7.67 -14.47
N VAL A 273 4.48 -7.83 -13.61
CA VAL A 273 5.84 -7.32 -13.81
C VAL A 273 6.85 -8.37 -13.37
N ASP A 274 8.00 -8.37 -13.98
CA ASP A 274 9.10 -9.31 -13.67
C ASP A 274 10.08 -8.72 -12.65
N LEU A 275 9.50 -8.26 -11.52
CA LEU A 275 10.26 -7.80 -10.36
C LEU A 275 9.42 -7.93 -9.10
N PRO A 276 10.06 -7.93 -7.91
CA PRO A 276 9.33 -8.05 -6.66
C PRO A 276 8.46 -6.82 -6.41
N VAL A 277 7.19 -7.06 -6.13
CA VAL A 277 6.21 -6.05 -5.76
C VAL A 277 5.49 -6.47 -4.49
N ALA A 278 5.51 -5.60 -3.52
CA ALA A 278 4.71 -5.69 -2.30
C ALA A 278 3.58 -4.66 -2.34
N GLY A 279 2.45 -4.94 -1.73
CA GLY A 279 1.36 -3.96 -1.72
C GLY A 279 0.10 -4.43 -1.02
N LYS A 280 -0.85 -3.52 -0.86
CA LYS A 280 -2.11 -3.79 -0.17
C LYS A 280 -3.28 -3.08 -0.83
N THR A 281 -4.35 -3.82 -1.04
CA THR A 281 -5.65 -3.27 -1.45
C THR A 281 -6.36 -2.64 -0.26
N GLY A 282 -7.04 -1.54 -0.49
CA GLY A 282 -7.98 -0.93 0.44
C GLY A 282 -9.36 -0.81 -0.19
N THR A 283 -10.38 -1.07 0.58
CA THR A 283 -11.77 -0.85 0.18
C THR A 283 -12.50 -0.39 1.43
N THR A 284 -13.20 0.72 1.32
CA THR A 284 -14.01 1.23 2.43
C THR A 284 -15.39 0.56 2.44
N ASN A 285 -16.10 0.72 3.56
CA ASN A 285 -17.48 0.27 3.65
C ASN A 285 -18.32 0.82 2.49
N ASP A 286 -19.25 0.03 1.99
CA ASP A 286 -20.12 0.34 0.84
C ASP A 286 -19.37 0.60 -0.47
N GLU A 287 -18.09 0.18 -0.57
CA GLU A 287 -17.27 0.36 -1.79
C GLU A 287 -17.20 1.84 -2.26
N LYS A 288 -17.06 2.79 -1.31
CA LYS A 288 -17.01 4.23 -1.62
C LYS A 288 -15.64 4.67 -2.12
N ASP A 289 -14.56 4.10 -1.57
CA ASP A 289 -13.18 4.33 -1.97
C ASP A 289 -12.48 3.02 -2.24
N ALA A 290 -11.81 2.97 -3.38
CA ALA A 290 -10.96 1.87 -3.81
C ALA A 290 -9.49 2.32 -3.77
N TRP A 291 -8.68 1.70 -2.91
CA TRP A 291 -7.28 2.01 -2.72
C TRP A 291 -6.35 0.89 -3.16
N PHE A 292 -5.20 1.25 -3.63
CA PHE A 292 -4.03 0.38 -3.69
C PHE A 292 -2.79 1.19 -3.34
N VAL A 293 -1.97 0.66 -2.43
CA VAL A 293 -0.63 1.19 -2.17
C VAL A 293 0.34 0.03 -2.29
N GLY A 294 1.35 0.20 -3.10
CA GLY A 294 2.34 -0.84 -3.36
C GLY A 294 3.70 -0.26 -3.68
N TYR A 295 4.71 -1.12 -3.67
CA TYR A 295 6.09 -0.73 -3.88
C TYR A 295 6.94 -1.85 -4.48
N THR A 296 7.94 -1.42 -5.21
CA THR A 296 9.15 -2.16 -5.53
C THR A 296 10.26 -1.75 -4.56
N PRO A 297 11.45 -2.33 -4.59
CA PRO A 297 12.56 -1.83 -3.75
C PRO A 297 12.86 -0.34 -3.91
N ASP A 298 12.62 0.24 -5.09
CA ASP A 298 13.06 1.60 -5.42
C ASP A 298 11.93 2.59 -5.70
N MET A 299 10.68 2.16 -5.64
CA MET A 299 9.54 3.02 -5.94
C MET A 299 8.31 2.62 -5.13
N VAL A 300 7.69 3.58 -4.47
CA VAL A 300 6.39 3.42 -3.81
C VAL A 300 5.35 4.23 -4.57
N ALA A 301 4.22 3.61 -4.87
CA ALA A 301 3.09 4.30 -5.48
C ALA A 301 1.79 3.96 -4.76
N GLY A 302 0.96 4.97 -4.54
CA GLY A 302 -0.34 4.81 -3.92
C GLY A 302 -1.39 5.62 -4.64
N LEU A 303 -2.57 5.03 -4.75
CA LEU A 303 -3.71 5.71 -5.37
C LEU A 303 -5.03 5.31 -4.71
N TYR A 304 -6.00 6.20 -4.83
CA TYR A 304 -7.40 5.87 -4.60
C TYR A 304 -8.28 6.36 -5.74
N ILE A 305 -9.43 5.75 -5.85
CA ILE A 305 -10.54 6.14 -6.73
C ILE A 305 -11.80 6.25 -5.87
N GLY A 306 -12.54 7.35 -6.03
CA GLY A 306 -13.77 7.63 -5.31
C GLY A 306 -14.49 8.86 -5.86
N PHE A 307 -15.71 9.11 -5.41
CA PHE A 307 -16.41 10.36 -5.66
C PHE A 307 -15.96 11.42 -4.65
N ASP A 308 -15.89 12.69 -5.04
CA ASP A 308 -15.58 13.78 -4.11
C ASP A 308 -16.58 13.85 -2.95
N SER A 309 -17.86 13.68 -3.23
CA SER A 309 -18.86 13.36 -2.21
C SER A 309 -18.97 11.85 -2.10
N PRO A 310 -18.54 11.24 -0.98
CA PRO A 310 -18.44 9.78 -0.87
C PRO A 310 -19.74 9.05 -1.21
N ALA A 311 -19.72 8.25 -2.27
CA ALA A 311 -20.83 7.45 -2.74
C ALA A 311 -20.30 6.09 -3.25
N PRO A 312 -21.11 5.03 -3.22
CA PRO A 312 -20.69 3.72 -3.71
C PRO A 312 -20.23 3.76 -5.18
N LEU A 313 -19.07 3.17 -5.46
CA LEU A 313 -18.52 3.01 -6.81
C LEU A 313 -19.29 1.97 -7.64
N GLY A 314 -20.18 1.24 -6.98
CA GLY A 314 -20.96 0.15 -7.55
C GLY A 314 -20.40 -1.22 -7.20
N ARG A 315 -21.18 -2.25 -7.44
CA ARG A 315 -20.82 -3.63 -7.08
C ARG A 315 -19.48 -4.05 -7.68
N GLY A 316 -18.55 -4.47 -6.82
CA GLY A 316 -17.20 -4.86 -7.21
C GLY A 316 -16.24 -3.68 -7.39
N GLY A 317 -16.62 -2.46 -6.95
CA GLY A 317 -15.77 -1.27 -6.94
C GLY A 317 -14.71 -1.31 -5.86
N THR A 318 -13.86 -2.34 -5.85
CA THR A 318 -12.86 -2.59 -4.81
C THR A 318 -11.46 -2.13 -5.23
N GLY A 319 -10.57 -1.97 -4.26
CA GLY A 319 -9.16 -1.69 -4.53
C GLY A 319 -8.49 -2.76 -5.41
N GLY A 320 -8.87 -4.03 -5.24
CA GLY A 320 -8.34 -5.12 -6.06
C GLY A 320 -8.86 -5.12 -7.50
N SER A 321 -10.05 -4.60 -7.76
CA SER A 321 -10.65 -4.57 -9.10
C SER A 321 -10.39 -3.28 -9.87
N LEU A 322 -10.24 -2.14 -9.18
CA LEU A 322 -10.05 -0.83 -9.79
C LEU A 322 -8.62 -0.32 -9.65
N SER A 323 -8.11 -0.21 -8.42
CA SER A 323 -6.85 0.50 -8.16
C SER A 323 -5.61 -0.38 -8.39
N ALA A 324 -5.66 -1.67 -8.04
CA ALA A 324 -4.53 -2.57 -8.27
C ALA A 324 -4.17 -2.74 -9.78
N PRO A 325 -5.14 -2.86 -10.72
CA PRO A 325 -4.81 -2.87 -12.14
C PRO A 325 -4.15 -1.57 -12.63
N ILE A 326 -4.63 -0.40 -12.17
CA ILE A 326 -4.03 0.90 -12.53
C ILE A 326 -2.60 1.00 -12.03
N PHE A 327 -2.35 0.59 -10.78
CA PHE A 327 -0.99 0.48 -10.26
C PHE A 327 -0.16 -0.48 -11.12
N GLY A 328 -0.73 -1.63 -11.50
CA GLY A 328 -0.05 -2.63 -12.33
C GLY A 328 0.34 -2.11 -13.71
N GLU A 329 -0.53 -1.37 -14.39
CA GLU A 329 -0.23 -0.72 -15.67
C GLU A 329 0.87 0.34 -15.51
N PHE A 330 0.74 1.19 -14.48
CA PHE A 330 1.74 2.21 -14.20
C PHE A 330 3.11 1.62 -13.91
N ILE A 331 3.21 0.65 -12.98
CA ILE A 331 4.49 0.09 -12.58
C ILE A 331 5.15 -0.69 -13.73
N ALA A 332 4.36 -1.40 -14.54
CA ALA A 332 4.86 -2.13 -15.72
C ALA A 332 5.51 -1.20 -16.76
N ASP A 333 5.07 0.05 -16.81
CA ASP A 333 5.68 1.06 -17.69
C ASP A 333 6.89 1.72 -17.05
N ALA A 334 6.76 2.13 -15.78
CA ALA A 334 7.80 2.81 -15.03
C ALA A 334 9.10 1.99 -14.92
N VAL A 335 8.98 0.69 -14.66
CA VAL A 335 10.15 -0.19 -14.46
C VAL A 335 10.93 -0.54 -15.72
N LYS A 336 10.42 -0.24 -16.93
CA LYS A 336 11.15 -0.45 -18.19
C LYS A 336 12.47 0.34 -18.27
N HIS A 337 12.57 1.38 -17.47
CA HIS A 337 13.71 2.29 -17.44
C HIS A 337 14.50 2.22 -16.13
N MET A 338 14.25 1.19 -15.31
CA MET A 338 14.91 0.97 -14.03
C MET A 338 15.74 -0.29 -14.07
N GLU A 339 16.86 -0.29 -13.38
CA GLU A 339 17.65 -1.51 -13.16
C GLU A 339 16.88 -2.45 -12.22
N PRO A 340 16.86 -3.77 -12.47
CA PRO A 340 16.20 -4.73 -11.61
C PRO A 340 16.83 -4.73 -10.20
N SER A 341 16.03 -4.56 -9.19
CA SER A 341 16.44 -4.60 -7.79
C SER A 341 15.64 -5.63 -7.01
N LYS A 342 16.14 -6.02 -5.83
CA LYS A 342 15.49 -6.96 -4.90
C LYS A 342 15.35 -6.31 -3.53
N PHE A 343 14.34 -6.74 -2.79
CA PHE A 343 14.25 -6.36 -1.38
C PHE A 343 15.44 -6.90 -0.60
N ILE A 344 16.08 -6.04 0.17
CA ILE A 344 17.27 -6.39 0.94
C ILE A 344 16.84 -7.19 2.17
N VAL A 345 17.40 -8.38 2.31
CA VAL A 345 17.23 -9.21 3.51
C VAL A 345 18.13 -8.69 4.62
N PRO A 346 17.61 -8.27 5.76
CA PRO A 346 18.44 -7.86 6.89
C PRO A 346 19.32 -9.02 7.40
N ALA A 347 20.52 -8.69 7.83
CA ALA A 347 21.43 -9.69 8.40
C ALA A 347 20.80 -10.36 9.63
N GLY A 348 20.95 -11.68 9.75
CA GLY A 348 20.45 -12.45 10.88
C GLY A 348 19.02 -12.99 10.69
N MET A 349 18.34 -12.69 9.60
CA MET A 349 17.05 -13.34 9.29
C MET A 349 17.22 -14.83 9.01
N ASN A 350 16.33 -15.64 9.58
CA ASN A 350 16.25 -17.07 9.34
C ASN A 350 15.08 -17.40 8.41
N PHE A 351 15.31 -18.28 7.46
CA PHE A 351 14.25 -18.75 6.56
C PHE A 351 13.93 -20.21 6.85
N VAL A 352 12.68 -20.50 7.12
CA VAL A 352 12.19 -21.85 7.46
C VAL A 352 11.00 -22.19 6.57
N ALA A 353 10.98 -23.40 6.03
CA ALA A 353 9.82 -23.90 5.29
C ALA A 353 8.64 -24.11 6.26
N VAL A 354 7.52 -23.42 5.98
CA VAL A 354 6.31 -23.52 6.78
C VAL A 354 5.08 -23.70 5.90
N ASN A 355 4.08 -24.38 6.40
CA ASN A 355 2.76 -24.35 5.80
C ASN A 355 2.10 -23.00 6.11
N ARG A 356 1.84 -22.20 5.08
CA ARG A 356 1.33 -20.82 5.23
C ARG A 356 -0.08 -20.74 5.84
N LYS A 357 -0.84 -21.86 5.91
CA LYS A 357 -2.17 -21.88 6.51
C LYS A 357 -2.11 -22.19 8.00
N THR A 358 -1.26 -23.13 8.40
CA THR A 358 -1.15 -23.58 9.79
C THR A 358 -0.02 -22.90 10.55
N GLY A 359 0.99 -22.34 9.86
CA GLY A 359 2.19 -21.78 10.48
C GLY A 359 3.19 -22.80 10.98
N MET A 360 2.90 -24.10 10.83
CA MET A 360 3.77 -25.19 11.29
C MET A 360 4.92 -25.41 10.30
N ALA A 361 6.05 -25.93 10.80
CA ALA A 361 7.14 -26.38 9.95
C ALA A 361 6.66 -27.38 8.92
N ALA A 362 7.14 -27.29 7.70
CA ALA A 362 6.77 -28.13 6.57
C ALA A 362 8.02 -28.51 5.76
N VAL A 363 7.87 -29.47 4.87
CA VAL A 363 8.94 -29.85 3.94
C VAL A 363 8.80 -29.02 2.68
N GLU A 364 9.92 -28.52 2.16
CA GLU A 364 9.95 -27.76 0.91
C GLU A 364 9.38 -28.59 -0.25
N GLY A 365 8.47 -27.97 -1.04
CA GLY A 365 7.77 -28.62 -2.13
C GLY A 365 6.41 -29.22 -1.78
N GLU A 366 6.04 -29.30 -0.49
CA GLU A 366 4.68 -29.68 -0.10
C GLU A 366 3.65 -28.59 -0.45
N PRO A 367 2.38 -28.95 -0.67
CA PRO A 367 1.32 -27.96 -0.94
C PRO A 367 1.22 -26.89 0.15
N ASP A 368 1.00 -25.65 -0.26
CA ASP A 368 0.91 -24.48 0.63
C ASP A 368 2.18 -24.18 1.47
N THR A 369 3.32 -24.77 1.13
CA THR A 369 4.61 -24.48 1.76
C THR A 369 5.25 -23.24 1.17
N ILE A 370 5.79 -22.38 2.03
CA ILE A 370 6.59 -21.21 1.69
C ILE A 370 7.83 -21.13 2.57
N MET A 371 8.87 -20.47 2.07
CA MET A 371 10.01 -20.06 2.91
C MET A 371 9.61 -18.80 3.67
N GLU A 372 9.39 -18.95 4.99
CA GLU A 372 8.97 -17.87 5.87
C GLU A 372 10.17 -17.25 6.58
N ALA A 373 10.15 -15.92 6.72
CA ALA A 373 11.22 -15.15 7.34
C ALA A 373 10.97 -14.97 8.85
N PHE A 374 11.94 -15.38 9.66
CA PHE A 374 11.90 -15.29 11.12
C PHE A 374 13.05 -14.47 11.67
N LYS A 375 12.76 -13.67 12.70
CA LYS A 375 13.79 -13.01 13.51
C LYS A 375 14.58 -14.03 14.33
N PRO A 376 15.82 -13.73 14.75
CA PRO A 376 16.59 -14.60 15.65
C PRO A 376 15.78 -14.97 16.91
N GLY A 377 15.81 -16.23 17.28
CA GLY A 377 15.08 -16.73 18.44
C GLY A 377 13.57 -16.95 18.24
N THR A 378 13.04 -16.71 17.03
CA THR A 378 11.67 -17.01 16.66
C THR A 378 11.62 -18.08 15.57
N GLY A 379 10.44 -18.69 15.35
CA GLY A 379 10.29 -19.78 14.40
C GLY A 379 8.84 -20.13 14.12
N PRO A 380 8.61 -21.24 13.39
CA PRO A 380 7.28 -21.76 13.12
C PRO A 380 6.48 -22.02 14.40
N ALA A 381 5.17 -22.02 14.28
CA ALA A 381 4.31 -22.48 15.38
C ALA A 381 4.72 -23.91 15.78
N SER A 382 5.02 -24.11 17.06
CA SER A 382 5.15 -25.47 17.62
C SER A 382 3.78 -26.13 17.59
N SER A 383 3.73 -27.44 17.34
CA SER A 383 2.48 -28.22 17.38
C SER A 383 1.62 -27.78 18.56
N PHE A 384 0.32 -27.62 18.30
CA PHE A 384 -0.65 -27.31 19.36
C PHE A 384 -0.45 -28.27 20.55
N SER A 385 0.10 -27.74 21.63
CA SER A 385 0.06 -28.35 22.94
C SER A 385 -1.12 -27.81 23.71
#